data_e833553092e88ac868b098fb6c3c597d
#
_entry.id   e833553092e88ac868b098fb6c3c597d
#
_cell.length_a   1.000
_cell.length_b   1.000
_cell.length_c   1.000
_cell.angle_alpha   90.00
_cell.angle_beta   90.00
_cell.angle_gamma   90.00
#
_symmetry.space_group_name_H-M   'P 1'
#
loop_
_entity.id
_entity.type
_entity.pdbx_description
1 polymer ?
#
loop_
_entity_poly.entity_id
_entity_poly.type
_entity_poly.pdbx_seq_one_letter_code
_entity_poly.pdbx_strand_id
1 'polypeptide(L)'
;MKILLTGGNGFIGQHLQTKLHDHDLVLTSRGNMLDNSFKNFKKNISSKENFADCLKDVEVIIHTAARVHKMKDTSKNSSLDYMETNCLGTLNLAKQAANFGVKRFIFLSSIKVNGERTQPNMPFRFDDLRKAEDDYAKSKAEAEKGLLQIAKETQLEVVIIRSPLVYGPGVKANFAALLKLASKNLPLPFGSIKNKRGFVAIDNLASLIISCIDHPKAANQLFLVSDDNDISTSELFTIMVEAFGKKPRIFKVRPGLLKIVASLIGKKSITDRLCDDLRIDIKHTKNSLNWNPVVSTREGVKLCIPRIINRK
;
A
#
# COMPACT_ATOMS: atom_id res chain seq x y z
N MET A 1 -21.90 2.45 -11.28
CA MET A 1 -20.68 2.63 -12.11
C MET A 1 -20.05 1.29 -12.42
N LYS A 2 -19.48 1.12 -13.61
CA LYS A 2 -18.68 -0.04 -13.93
C LYS A 2 -17.21 0.21 -13.65
N ILE A 3 -16.64 -0.59 -12.74
CA ILE A 3 -15.29 -0.41 -12.21
C ILE A 3 -14.41 -1.59 -12.59
N LEU A 4 -13.26 -1.33 -13.20
CA LEU A 4 -12.21 -2.33 -13.39
C LEU A 4 -11.23 -2.30 -12.21
N LEU A 5 -11.18 -3.40 -11.45
CA LEU A 5 -10.21 -3.59 -10.38
C LEU A 5 -9.11 -4.54 -10.83
N THR A 6 -7.89 -4.04 -10.98
CA THR A 6 -6.74 -4.89 -11.25
C THR A 6 -6.11 -5.39 -9.96
N GLY A 7 -5.54 -6.58 -9.99
CA GLY A 7 -4.96 -7.19 -8.79
C GLY A 7 -6.01 -7.71 -7.81
N GLY A 8 -7.17 -8.14 -8.30
CA GLY A 8 -8.29 -8.64 -7.50
C GLY A 8 -7.90 -9.73 -6.49
N ASN A 9 -6.98 -10.64 -6.82
CA ASN A 9 -6.46 -11.68 -5.91
C ASN A 9 -5.45 -11.17 -4.87
N GLY A 10 -5.05 -9.90 -4.94
CA GLY A 10 -4.12 -9.29 -3.98
C GLY A 10 -4.79 -8.98 -2.64
N PHE A 11 -3.98 -8.70 -1.62
CA PHE A 11 -4.45 -8.34 -0.28
C PHE A 11 -5.43 -7.15 -0.30
N ILE A 12 -5.07 -6.08 -1.00
CA ILE A 12 -5.90 -4.87 -1.11
C ILE A 12 -7.08 -5.14 -2.04
N GLY A 13 -6.86 -5.82 -3.18
CA GLY A 13 -7.91 -6.13 -4.15
C GLY A 13 -9.04 -6.96 -3.56
N GLN A 14 -8.73 -8.01 -2.78
CA GLN A 14 -9.75 -8.82 -2.08
C GLN A 14 -10.56 -7.99 -1.08
N HIS A 15 -9.94 -7.06 -0.37
CA HIS A 15 -10.66 -6.20 0.56
C HIS A 15 -11.56 -5.19 -0.16
N LEU A 16 -11.08 -4.60 -1.26
CA LEU A 16 -11.89 -3.69 -2.08
C LEU A 16 -13.13 -4.37 -2.66
N GLN A 17 -13.06 -5.65 -3.07
CA GLN A 17 -14.23 -6.39 -3.53
C GLN A 17 -15.35 -6.42 -2.50
N THR A 18 -15.04 -6.54 -1.20
CA THR A 18 -16.03 -6.52 -0.13
C THR A 18 -16.62 -5.12 0.15
N LYS A 19 -16.01 -4.06 -0.37
CA LYS A 19 -16.44 -2.67 -0.15
C LYS A 19 -17.08 -2.05 -1.40
N LEU A 20 -16.95 -2.67 -2.56
CA LEU A 20 -17.43 -2.16 -3.85
C LEU A 20 -18.62 -2.97 -4.38
N HIS A 21 -19.35 -3.66 -3.51
CA HIS A 21 -20.47 -4.54 -3.89
C HIS A 21 -21.65 -3.80 -4.54
N ASP A 22 -21.76 -2.48 -4.34
CA ASP A 22 -22.80 -1.64 -4.97
C ASP A 22 -22.43 -1.20 -6.40
N HIS A 23 -21.28 -1.63 -6.91
CA HIS A 23 -20.79 -1.30 -8.24
C HIS A 23 -20.74 -2.53 -9.16
N ASP A 24 -20.88 -2.33 -10.48
CA ASP A 24 -20.60 -3.37 -11.48
C ASP A 24 -19.07 -3.58 -11.56
N LEU A 25 -18.59 -4.57 -10.82
CA LEU A 25 -17.16 -4.81 -10.63
C LEU A 25 -16.64 -5.83 -11.64
N VAL A 26 -15.67 -5.42 -12.43
CA VAL A 26 -14.88 -6.25 -13.33
C VAL A 26 -13.49 -6.45 -12.74
N LEU A 27 -13.02 -7.68 -12.68
CA LEU A 27 -11.73 -8.01 -12.06
C LEU A 27 -10.71 -8.46 -13.10
N THR A 28 -9.44 -8.11 -12.86
CA THR A 28 -8.33 -8.77 -13.57
C THR A 28 -7.31 -9.35 -12.61
N SER A 29 -6.79 -10.53 -12.96
CA SER A 29 -5.70 -11.17 -12.24
C SER A 29 -4.83 -12.03 -13.16
N ARG A 30 -3.63 -12.38 -12.73
CA ARG A 30 -2.72 -13.29 -13.45
C ARG A 30 -3.13 -14.76 -13.36
N GLY A 31 -3.77 -15.13 -12.28
CA GLY A 31 -4.23 -16.50 -12.01
C GLY A 31 -5.73 -16.60 -11.96
N ASN A 32 -6.24 -17.81 -11.69
CA ASN A 32 -7.66 -18.01 -11.49
C ASN A 32 -8.14 -17.21 -10.26
N MET A 33 -9.32 -16.64 -10.37
CA MET A 33 -9.96 -15.95 -9.26
C MET A 33 -10.46 -16.96 -8.24
N LEU A 34 -10.43 -16.54 -6.98
CA LEU A 34 -10.95 -17.34 -5.85
C LEU A 34 -12.48 -17.26 -5.76
N ASP A 35 -13.06 -16.21 -6.31
CA ASP A 35 -14.49 -15.93 -6.29
C ASP A 35 -14.97 -15.69 -7.73
N ASN A 36 -16.00 -16.42 -8.14
CA ASN A 36 -16.60 -16.35 -9.48
C ASN A 36 -17.86 -15.45 -9.50
N SER A 37 -18.17 -14.75 -8.42
CA SER A 37 -19.32 -13.83 -8.36
C SER A 37 -19.17 -12.59 -9.23
N PHE A 38 -17.94 -12.26 -9.64
CA PHE A 38 -17.62 -11.12 -10.49
C PHE A 38 -17.15 -11.55 -11.87
N LYS A 39 -17.36 -10.69 -12.86
CA LYS A 39 -16.79 -10.89 -14.20
C LYS A 39 -15.26 -10.80 -14.12
N ASN A 40 -14.58 -11.85 -14.53
CA ASN A 40 -13.14 -12.01 -14.35
C ASN A 40 -12.42 -12.15 -15.69
N PHE A 41 -11.30 -11.46 -15.83
CA PHE A 41 -10.39 -11.59 -16.98
C PHE A 41 -8.99 -11.99 -16.51
N LYS A 42 -8.45 -13.03 -17.14
CA LYS A 42 -7.05 -13.40 -16.91
C LYS A 42 -6.16 -12.47 -17.72
N LYS A 43 -5.53 -11.51 -17.06
CA LYS A 43 -4.66 -10.50 -17.66
C LYS A 43 -3.35 -10.39 -16.90
N ASN A 44 -2.27 -10.19 -17.64
CA ASN A 44 -0.97 -9.85 -17.07
C ASN A 44 -0.73 -8.34 -17.25
N ILE A 45 -0.27 -7.65 -16.22
CA ILE A 45 0.08 -6.24 -16.37
C ILE A 45 1.45 -6.17 -17.04
N SER A 46 1.44 -5.89 -18.34
CA SER A 46 2.66 -5.80 -19.18
C SER A 46 2.48 -4.79 -20.30
N SER A 47 3.59 -4.38 -20.89
CA SER A 47 3.62 -3.41 -22.00
C SER A 47 2.92 -3.93 -23.28
N LYS A 48 2.73 -5.25 -23.41
CA LYS A 48 2.16 -5.92 -24.60
C LYS A 48 0.74 -6.46 -24.38
N GLU A 49 0.19 -6.35 -23.16
CA GLU A 49 -1.15 -6.89 -22.88
C GLU A 49 -2.24 -6.09 -23.57
N ASN A 50 -3.24 -6.79 -24.09
CA ASN A 50 -4.44 -6.18 -24.63
C ASN A 50 -5.57 -6.23 -23.61
N PHE A 51 -6.09 -5.07 -23.22
CA PHE A 51 -7.14 -4.90 -22.21
C PHE A 51 -8.52 -4.60 -22.82
N ALA A 52 -8.68 -4.57 -24.15
CA ALA A 52 -9.91 -4.15 -24.83
C ALA A 52 -11.16 -4.90 -24.35
N ASP A 53 -11.04 -6.21 -24.10
CA ASP A 53 -12.15 -7.07 -23.64
C ASP A 53 -12.64 -6.75 -22.24
N CYS A 54 -11.77 -6.24 -21.37
CA CYS A 54 -12.12 -5.87 -19.99
C CYS A 54 -12.37 -4.37 -19.79
N LEU A 55 -12.13 -3.52 -20.80
CA LEU A 55 -12.33 -2.06 -20.74
C LEU A 55 -13.69 -1.61 -21.26
N LYS A 56 -14.48 -2.51 -21.89
CA LYS A 56 -15.78 -2.13 -22.48
C LYS A 56 -16.73 -1.60 -21.39
N ASP A 57 -17.20 -0.37 -21.60
CA ASP A 57 -18.13 0.37 -20.73
C ASP A 57 -17.59 0.64 -19.30
N VAL A 58 -16.28 0.50 -19.08
CA VAL A 58 -15.64 0.82 -17.81
C VAL A 58 -15.54 2.33 -17.64
N GLU A 59 -16.03 2.83 -16.50
CA GLU A 59 -15.98 4.25 -16.15
C GLU A 59 -14.75 4.59 -15.29
N VAL A 60 -14.37 3.68 -14.38
CA VAL A 60 -13.27 3.89 -13.43
C VAL A 60 -12.37 2.67 -13.36
N ILE A 61 -11.07 2.89 -13.30
CA ILE A 61 -10.07 1.84 -13.03
C ILE A 61 -9.47 2.06 -11.65
N ILE A 62 -9.47 1.00 -10.83
CA ILE A 62 -8.71 0.94 -9.58
C ILE A 62 -7.52 -0.01 -9.80
N HIS A 63 -6.33 0.56 -9.95
CA HIS A 63 -5.14 -0.20 -10.29
C HIS A 63 -4.31 -0.52 -9.06
N THR A 64 -4.55 -1.72 -8.47
CA THR A 64 -3.80 -2.23 -7.31
C THR A 64 -2.79 -3.32 -7.69
N ALA A 65 -2.81 -3.79 -8.92
CA ALA A 65 -1.85 -4.78 -9.39
C ALA A 65 -0.43 -4.21 -9.39
N ALA A 66 0.51 -4.95 -8.80
CA ALA A 66 1.91 -4.62 -8.83
C ALA A 66 2.78 -5.87 -8.61
N ARG A 67 3.98 -5.87 -9.17
CA ARG A 67 5.06 -6.72 -8.70
C ARG A 67 5.62 -6.09 -7.43
N VAL A 68 5.52 -6.79 -6.32
CA VAL A 68 6.08 -6.38 -5.03
C VAL A 68 7.29 -7.24 -4.69
N HIS A 69 8.14 -6.76 -3.78
CA HIS A 69 9.35 -7.48 -3.38
C HIS A 69 9.01 -8.88 -2.83
N LYS A 70 9.56 -9.92 -3.46
CA LYS A 70 9.54 -11.29 -2.95
C LYS A 70 10.82 -11.54 -2.17
N MET A 71 10.73 -12.04 -0.93
CA MET A 71 11.89 -12.35 -0.07
C MET A 71 12.88 -13.36 -0.69
N LYS A 72 12.48 -14.08 -1.74
CA LYS A 72 13.31 -14.95 -2.57
C LYS A 72 13.03 -14.60 -4.03
N ASP A 73 13.47 -13.42 -4.47
CA ASP A 73 13.40 -13.09 -5.89
C ASP A 73 14.62 -13.73 -6.58
N THR A 74 14.38 -14.82 -7.30
CA THR A 74 15.40 -15.56 -8.04
C THR A 74 15.59 -15.04 -9.46
N SER A 75 14.89 -13.95 -9.84
CA SER A 75 15.02 -13.40 -11.18
C SER A 75 16.37 -12.67 -11.32
N LYS A 76 17.13 -13.03 -12.35
CA LYS A 76 18.42 -12.40 -12.68
C LYS A 76 18.32 -10.92 -13.04
N ASN A 77 17.10 -10.42 -13.36
CA ASN A 77 16.81 -9.04 -13.81
C ASN A 77 15.61 -8.43 -13.09
N SER A 78 15.62 -8.43 -11.76
CA SER A 78 14.49 -7.93 -10.95
C SER A 78 14.09 -6.48 -11.28
N SER A 79 15.05 -5.61 -11.61
CA SER A 79 14.81 -4.22 -11.99
C SER A 79 13.97 -4.10 -13.28
N LEU A 80 14.31 -4.86 -14.32
CA LEU A 80 13.55 -4.89 -15.57
C LEU A 80 12.11 -5.41 -15.34
N ASP A 81 11.97 -6.43 -14.52
CA ASP A 81 10.65 -7.00 -14.20
C ASP A 81 9.76 -6.00 -13.42
N TYR A 82 10.35 -5.19 -12.53
CA TYR A 82 9.62 -4.10 -11.87
C TYR A 82 9.20 -3.03 -12.88
N MET A 83 10.09 -2.61 -13.76
CA MET A 83 9.78 -1.63 -14.80
C MET A 83 8.71 -2.14 -15.75
N GLU A 84 8.81 -3.37 -16.21
CA GLU A 84 7.84 -3.98 -17.15
C GLU A 84 6.43 -4.01 -16.52
N THR A 85 6.30 -4.53 -15.29
CA THR A 85 4.98 -4.68 -14.67
C THR A 85 4.46 -3.37 -14.08
N ASN A 86 5.27 -2.68 -13.26
CA ASN A 86 4.76 -1.56 -12.46
C ASN A 86 4.72 -0.24 -13.22
N CYS A 87 5.55 -0.10 -14.26
CA CYS A 87 5.60 1.11 -15.06
C CYS A 87 5.00 0.87 -16.45
N LEU A 88 5.67 0.12 -17.33
CA LEU A 88 5.27 -0.01 -18.72
C LEU A 88 3.89 -0.65 -18.88
N GLY A 89 3.59 -1.71 -18.11
CA GLY A 89 2.27 -2.34 -18.10
C GLY A 89 1.18 -1.43 -17.57
N THR A 90 1.47 -0.64 -16.53
CA THR A 90 0.54 0.38 -16.00
C THR A 90 0.23 1.45 -17.05
N LEU A 91 1.26 1.97 -17.72
CA LEU A 91 1.10 2.99 -18.77
C LEU A 91 0.36 2.44 -20.00
N ASN A 92 0.62 1.19 -20.37
CA ASN A 92 -0.13 0.50 -21.42
C ASN A 92 -1.63 0.41 -21.10
N LEU A 93 -1.96 -0.02 -19.87
CA LEU A 93 -3.36 -0.05 -19.42
C LEU A 93 -4.00 1.35 -19.43
N ALA A 94 -3.29 2.36 -18.94
CA ALA A 94 -3.82 3.74 -18.89
C ALA A 94 -4.05 4.33 -20.30
N LYS A 95 -3.15 4.09 -21.26
CA LYS A 95 -3.32 4.51 -22.66
C LYS A 95 -4.53 3.84 -23.29
N GLN A 96 -4.69 2.52 -23.11
CA GLN A 96 -5.87 1.81 -23.61
C GLN A 96 -7.14 2.33 -22.91
N ALA A 97 -7.12 2.59 -21.60
CA ALA A 97 -8.23 3.16 -20.85
C ALA A 97 -8.68 4.51 -21.44
N ALA A 98 -7.74 5.41 -21.72
CA ALA A 98 -8.03 6.69 -22.36
C ALA A 98 -8.72 6.52 -23.72
N ASN A 99 -8.23 5.59 -24.56
CA ASN A 99 -8.81 5.27 -25.88
C ASN A 99 -10.23 4.68 -25.78
N PHE A 100 -10.54 3.98 -24.68
CA PHE A 100 -11.88 3.41 -24.41
C PHE A 100 -12.82 4.40 -23.70
N GLY A 101 -12.39 5.64 -23.45
CA GLY A 101 -13.21 6.68 -22.80
C GLY A 101 -13.40 6.46 -21.29
N VAL A 102 -12.50 5.71 -20.63
CA VAL A 102 -12.50 5.60 -19.17
C VAL A 102 -12.29 7.00 -18.57
N LYS A 103 -13.16 7.36 -17.63
CA LYS A 103 -13.13 8.69 -17.02
C LYS A 103 -11.97 8.85 -16.03
N ARG A 104 -11.74 7.83 -15.16
CA ARG A 104 -10.79 7.96 -14.05
C ARG A 104 -9.93 6.73 -13.84
N PHE A 105 -8.65 6.96 -13.59
CA PHE A 105 -7.64 5.94 -13.29
C PHE A 105 -7.04 6.21 -11.91
N ILE A 106 -7.38 5.36 -10.92
CA ILE A 106 -6.87 5.45 -9.55
C ILE A 106 -5.67 4.50 -9.42
N PHE A 107 -4.48 5.06 -9.25
CA PHE A 107 -3.22 4.31 -9.18
C PHE A 107 -2.74 4.18 -7.74
N LEU A 108 -2.63 2.95 -7.25
CA LEU A 108 -2.02 2.69 -5.96
C LEU A 108 -0.50 2.68 -6.10
N SER A 109 0.11 3.76 -5.64
CA SER A 109 1.55 3.96 -5.57
C SER A 109 2.09 3.62 -4.16
N SER A 110 3.28 4.09 -3.83
CA SER A 110 3.96 3.82 -2.57
C SER A 110 4.60 5.06 -1.99
N ILE A 111 4.60 5.20 -0.66
CA ILE A 111 5.34 6.24 0.05
C ILE A 111 6.85 6.17 -0.22
N LYS A 112 7.37 5.02 -0.65
CA LYS A 112 8.77 4.86 -1.05
C LYS A 112 9.18 5.74 -2.24
N VAL A 113 8.23 6.29 -2.97
CA VAL A 113 8.49 7.31 -4.01
C VAL A 113 9.00 8.61 -3.36
N ASN A 114 8.54 8.94 -2.15
CA ASN A 114 9.08 10.07 -1.36
C ASN A 114 10.44 9.73 -0.73
N GLY A 115 10.67 8.45 -0.36
CA GLY A 115 11.89 7.96 0.28
C GLY A 115 11.61 6.83 1.27
N GLU A 116 12.66 6.30 1.88
CA GLU A 116 12.55 5.17 2.84
C GLU A 116 12.49 5.61 4.31
N ARG A 117 12.87 6.83 4.60
CA ARG A 117 12.93 7.41 5.96
C ARG A 117 12.77 8.93 5.92
N THR A 118 12.25 9.48 7.00
CA THR A 118 12.12 10.93 7.20
C THR A 118 13.15 11.44 8.22
N GLN A 119 13.47 12.72 8.11
CA GLN A 119 14.18 13.42 9.19
C GLN A 119 13.21 13.66 10.37
N PRO A 120 13.73 13.80 11.61
CA PRO A 120 12.90 14.15 12.75
C PRO A 120 12.06 15.40 12.47
N ASN A 121 10.77 15.34 12.78
CA ASN A 121 9.79 16.42 12.60
C ASN A 121 9.60 16.94 11.16
N MET A 122 10.09 16.22 10.14
CA MET A 122 9.91 16.52 8.74
C MET A 122 9.14 15.37 8.06
N PRO A 123 7.81 15.31 8.19
CA PRO A 123 7.01 14.26 7.56
C PRO A 123 7.05 14.39 6.04
N PHE A 124 6.91 13.29 5.32
CA PHE A 124 6.68 13.33 3.88
C PHE A 124 5.39 14.05 3.55
N ARG A 125 5.44 14.88 2.50
CA ARG A 125 4.34 15.65 1.96
C ARG A 125 4.03 15.21 0.53
N PHE A 126 2.82 15.51 0.05
CA PHE A 126 2.38 15.15 -1.29
C PHE A 126 3.20 15.85 -2.40
N ASP A 127 3.68 17.06 -2.12
CA ASP A 127 4.45 17.93 -3.01
C ASP A 127 5.98 17.74 -2.92
N ASP A 128 6.47 16.83 -2.08
CA ASP A 128 7.90 16.53 -1.98
C ASP A 128 8.46 15.96 -3.29
N LEU A 129 9.71 16.30 -3.57
CA LEU A 129 10.47 15.71 -4.66
C LEU A 129 10.58 14.18 -4.49
N ARG A 130 10.47 13.46 -5.60
CA ARG A 130 10.64 12.01 -5.62
C ARG A 130 12.08 11.63 -5.28
N LYS A 131 12.26 10.76 -4.28
CA LYS A 131 13.56 10.22 -3.81
C LYS A 131 13.49 8.69 -3.75
N ALA A 132 13.06 8.07 -4.84
CA ALA A 132 12.95 6.62 -4.96
C ALA A 132 14.32 5.95 -4.90
N GLU A 133 14.57 5.11 -3.90
CA GLU A 133 15.89 4.49 -3.67
C GLU A 133 15.96 3.09 -4.30
N ASP A 134 14.97 2.21 -4.06
CA ASP A 134 14.96 0.85 -4.60
C ASP A 134 14.25 0.75 -5.97
N ASP A 135 14.45 -0.36 -6.67
CA ASP A 135 13.91 -0.58 -8.03
C ASP A 135 12.38 -0.60 -8.05
N TYR A 136 11.75 -1.09 -6.98
CA TYR A 136 10.30 -1.03 -6.83
C TYR A 136 9.82 0.42 -6.75
N ALA A 137 10.44 1.24 -5.90
CA ALA A 137 10.09 2.65 -5.75
C ALA A 137 10.33 3.43 -7.05
N LYS A 138 11.45 3.18 -7.74
CA LYS A 138 11.77 3.77 -9.05
C LYS A 138 10.70 3.41 -10.09
N SER A 139 10.29 2.14 -10.16
CA SER A 139 9.25 1.72 -11.10
C SER A 139 7.90 2.39 -10.83
N LYS A 140 7.53 2.61 -9.56
CA LYS A 140 6.33 3.36 -9.18
C LYS A 140 6.46 4.85 -9.52
N ALA A 141 7.62 5.46 -9.27
CA ALA A 141 7.87 6.87 -9.59
C ALA A 141 7.78 7.16 -11.10
N GLU A 142 8.34 6.28 -11.94
CA GLU A 142 8.23 6.40 -13.39
C GLU A 142 6.79 6.17 -13.89
N ALA A 143 6.06 5.24 -13.29
CA ALA A 143 4.63 5.06 -13.58
C ALA A 143 3.82 6.32 -13.26
N GLU A 144 4.04 6.95 -12.08
CA GLU A 144 3.38 8.21 -11.72
C GLU A 144 3.65 9.31 -12.74
N LYS A 145 4.92 9.46 -13.16
CA LYS A 145 5.32 10.46 -14.15
C LYS A 145 4.60 10.24 -15.49
N GLY A 146 4.61 8.99 -16.00
CA GLY A 146 3.94 8.67 -17.25
C GLY A 146 2.42 8.80 -17.18
N LEU A 147 1.79 8.44 -16.06
CA LEU A 147 0.36 8.61 -15.85
C LEU A 147 -0.06 10.09 -15.86
N LEU A 148 0.71 10.96 -15.20
CA LEU A 148 0.46 12.42 -15.22
C LEU A 148 0.65 13.01 -16.63
N GLN A 149 1.54 12.44 -17.45
CA GLN A 149 1.69 12.84 -18.83
C GLN A 149 0.48 12.42 -19.67
N ILE A 150 -0.02 11.18 -19.51
CA ILE A 150 -1.23 10.71 -20.17
C ILE A 150 -2.44 11.58 -19.79
N ALA A 151 -2.58 11.96 -18.51
CA ALA A 151 -3.64 12.84 -18.06
C ALA A 151 -3.61 14.22 -18.73
N LYS A 152 -2.42 14.74 -19.05
CA LYS A 152 -2.28 16.01 -19.78
C LYS A 152 -2.63 15.90 -21.26
N GLU A 153 -2.43 14.75 -21.86
CA GLU A 153 -2.60 14.48 -23.29
C GLU A 153 -3.98 13.95 -23.64
N THR A 154 -4.78 13.53 -22.63
CA THR A 154 -6.07 12.87 -22.83
C THR A 154 -7.12 13.42 -21.85
N GLN A 155 -8.35 12.90 -21.94
CA GLN A 155 -9.42 13.21 -20.97
C GLN A 155 -9.41 12.30 -19.73
N LEU A 156 -8.42 11.40 -19.60
CA LEU A 156 -8.32 10.49 -18.48
C LEU A 156 -7.91 11.23 -17.21
N GLU A 157 -8.76 11.28 -16.21
CA GLU A 157 -8.42 11.80 -14.88
C GLU A 157 -7.55 10.78 -14.13
N VAL A 158 -6.38 11.19 -13.67
CA VAL A 158 -5.47 10.33 -12.91
C VAL A 158 -5.46 10.71 -11.44
N VAL A 159 -5.66 9.71 -10.57
CA VAL A 159 -5.53 9.86 -9.12
C VAL A 159 -4.39 8.97 -8.65
N ILE A 160 -3.41 9.53 -7.96
CA ILE A 160 -2.27 8.79 -7.41
C ILE A 160 -2.39 8.74 -5.90
N ILE A 161 -2.34 7.52 -5.32
CA ILE A 161 -2.35 7.33 -3.86
C ILE A 161 -1.05 6.67 -3.44
N ARG A 162 -0.20 7.39 -2.70
CA ARG A 162 1.03 6.85 -2.10
C ARG A 162 0.73 6.31 -0.72
N SER A 163 0.71 4.98 -0.59
CA SER A 163 0.47 4.31 0.68
C SER A 163 1.76 3.88 1.36
N PRO A 164 1.86 3.97 2.70
CA PRO A 164 2.87 3.28 3.49
C PRO A 164 2.57 1.78 3.57
N LEU A 165 3.13 1.11 4.58
CA LEU A 165 2.78 -0.26 4.90
C LEU A 165 1.30 -0.36 5.24
N VAL A 166 0.57 -1.15 4.44
CA VAL A 166 -0.86 -1.44 4.63
C VAL A 166 -1.01 -2.67 5.52
N TYR A 167 -1.87 -2.59 6.52
CA TYR A 167 -2.16 -3.70 7.42
C TYR A 167 -3.67 -3.90 7.60
N GLY A 168 -4.06 -5.11 8.02
CA GLY A 168 -5.46 -5.48 8.19
C GLY A 168 -5.65 -7.00 8.23
N PRO A 169 -6.90 -7.49 8.25
CA PRO A 169 -7.21 -8.93 8.26
C PRO A 169 -6.58 -9.68 7.08
N GLY A 170 -5.69 -10.62 7.36
CA GLY A 170 -5.00 -11.39 6.32
C GLY A 170 -3.68 -10.80 5.82
N VAL A 171 -3.18 -9.74 6.46
CA VAL A 171 -1.86 -9.16 6.18
C VAL A 171 -0.77 -10.23 6.18
N LYS A 172 0.22 -10.05 5.31
CA LYS A 172 1.35 -10.97 5.11
C LYS A 172 2.67 -10.31 5.50
N ALA A 173 3.77 -11.04 5.28
CA ALA A 173 5.15 -10.57 5.43
C ALA A 173 5.47 -9.97 6.83
N ASN A 174 6.15 -8.83 6.86
CA ASN A 174 6.72 -8.27 8.10
C ASN A 174 5.69 -7.93 9.18
N PHE A 175 4.53 -7.41 8.82
CA PHE A 175 3.49 -7.08 9.80
C PHE A 175 2.89 -8.35 10.41
N ALA A 176 2.64 -9.38 9.61
CA ALA A 176 2.21 -10.69 10.11
C ALA A 176 3.25 -11.33 11.03
N ALA A 177 4.55 -11.18 10.73
CA ALA A 177 5.63 -11.66 11.58
C ALA A 177 5.65 -10.93 12.94
N LEU A 178 5.44 -9.62 12.96
CA LEU A 178 5.31 -8.84 14.21
C LEU A 178 4.09 -9.27 15.02
N LEU A 179 2.95 -9.48 14.39
CA LEU A 179 1.74 -9.98 15.06
C LEU A 179 1.97 -11.38 15.65
N LYS A 180 2.64 -12.28 14.90
CA LYS A 180 3.00 -13.62 15.41
C LYS A 180 3.97 -13.55 16.59
N LEU A 181 4.90 -12.59 16.58
CA LEU A 181 5.79 -12.35 17.71
C LEU A 181 5.02 -11.80 18.92
N ALA A 182 4.10 -10.87 18.70
CA ALA A 182 3.22 -10.30 19.74
C ALA A 182 2.33 -11.38 20.38
N SER A 183 1.79 -12.31 19.58
CA SER A 183 0.97 -13.42 20.10
C SER A 183 1.72 -14.35 21.06
N LYS A 184 3.04 -14.48 20.90
CA LYS A 184 3.92 -15.26 21.81
C LYS A 184 4.24 -14.51 23.10
N ASN A 185 4.06 -13.18 23.12
CA ASN A 185 4.36 -12.29 24.26
C ASN A 185 5.76 -12.50 24.86
N LEU A 186 6.76 -12.69 24.01
CA LEU A 186 8.15 -12.81 24.46
C LEU A 186 8.67 -11.46 24.95
N PRO A 187 9.57 -11.42 25.94
CA PRO A 187 10.24 -10.19 26.33
C PRO A 187 11.06 -9.64 25.14
N LEU A 188 10.82 -8.37 24.78
CA LEU A 188 11.48 -7.73 23.64
C LEU A 188 12.19 -6.43 24.03
N PRO A 189 13.37 -6.18 23.44
CA PRO A 189 14.20 -5.02 23.77
C PRO A 189 13.79 -3.75 23.00
N PHE A 190 12.47 -3.48 22.88
CA PHE A 190 11.94 -2.36 22.08
C PHE A 190 11.63 -1.11 22.90
N GLY A 191 11.75 -1.15 24.24
CA GLY A 191 11.26 -0.09 25.14
C GLY A 191 11.94 1.27 25.00
N SER A 192 13.09 1.36 24.33
CA SER A 192 13.76 2.65 24.07
C SER A 192 13.61 3.13 22.62
N ILE A 193 12.85 2.42 21.78
CA ILE A 193 12.63 2.84 20.38
C ILE A 193 11.51 3.89 20.37
N LYS A 194 11.87 5.12 20.04
CA LYS A 194 10.99 6.30 20.04
C LYS A 194 10.75 6.86 18.63
N ASN A 195 11.05 6.07 17.61
CA ASN A 195 10.80 6.47 16.22
C ASN A 195 9.32 6.77 15.98
N LYS A 196 9.01 7.46 14.89
CA LYS A 196 7.64 7.77 14.47
C LYS A 196 7.41 7.27 13.06
N ARG A 197 6.44 6.36 12.90
CA ARG A 197 6.11 5.75 11.60
C ARG A 197 4.61 5.78 11.34
N GLY A 198 4.27 6.25 10.14
CA GLY A 198 2.93 6.15 9.59
C GLY A 198 2.67 4.75 9.03
N PHE A 199 1.51 4.23 9.33
CA PHE A 199 0.92 3.00 8.80
C PHE A 199 -0.46 3.33 8.26
N VAL A 200 -1.06 2.43 7.48
CA VAL A 200 -2.45 2.58 7.08
C VAL A 200 -3.22 1.27 7.24
N ALA A 201 -4.31 1.32 7.97
CA ALA A 201 -5.26 0.22 8.02
C ALA A 201 -5.91 0.04 6.63
N ILE A 202 -6.13 -1.21 6.23
CA ILE A 202 -6.71 -1.52 4.91
C ILE A 202 -8.09 -0.89 4.74
N ASP A 203 -8.86 -0.73 5.82
CA ASP A 203 -10.17 -0.04 5.81
C ASP A 203 -10.01 1.45 5.52
N ASN A 204 -8.98 2.11 6.08
CA ASN A 204 -8.69 3.52 5.79
C ASN A 204 -8.25 3.71 4.34
N LEU A 205 -7.38 2.82 3.83
CA LEU A 205 -6.97 2.87 2.43
C LEU A 205 -8.15 2.63 1.48
N ALA A 206 -9.00 1.64 1.76
CA ALA A 206 -10.19 1.35 0.96
C ALA A 206 -11.17 2.53 0.99
N SER A 207 -11.42 3.13 2.15
CA SER A 207 -12.27 4.32 2.28
C SER A 207 -11.75 5.49 1.43
N LEU A 208 -10.43 5.75 1.45
CA LEU A 208 -9.85 6.81 0.60
C LEU A 208 -9.99 6.48 -0.89
N ILE A 209 -9.71 5.24 -1.31
CA ILE A 209 -9.85 4.82 -2.72
C ILE A 209 -11.31 5.03 -3.17
N ILE A 210 -12.28 4.64 -2.36
CA ILE A 210 -13.71 4.80 -2.66
C ILE A 210 -14.07 6.29 -2.75
N SER A 211 -13.61 7.11 -1.82
CA SER A 211 -13.81 8.57 -1.90
C SER A 211 -13.22 9.18 -3.17
N CYS A 212 -12.17 8.61 -3.74
CA CYS A 212 -11.56 9.09 -4.97
C CYS A 212 -12.30 8.65 -6.24
N ILE A 213 -13.29 7.75 -6.18
CA ILE A 213 -13.97 7.23 -7.38
C ILE A 213 -14.67 8.35 -8.14
N ASP A 214 -15.41 9.21 -7.47
CA ASP A 214 -16.23 10.24 -8.07
C ASP A 214 -15.99 11.67 -7.53
N HIS A 215 -15.20 11.82 -6.46
CA HIS A 215 -14.94 13.11 -5.86
C HIS A 215 -14.29 14.08 -6.88
N PRO A 216 -14.88 15.29 -7.12
CA PRO A 216 -14.39 16.19 -8.18
C PRO A 216 -12.98 16.71 -7.93
N LYS A 217 -12.60 16.95 -6.68
CA LYS A 217 -11.25 17.41 -6.31
C LYS A 217 -10.19 16.29 -6.31
N ALA A 218 -10.56 15.04 -6.64
CA ALA A 218 -9.59 13.97 -6.77
C ALA A 218 -8.92 13.94 -8.16
N ALA A 219 -9.55 14.52 -9.18
CA ALA A 219 -9.06 14.51 -10.55
C ALA A 219 -7.64 15.12 -10.65
N ASN A 220 -6.72 14.36 -11.24
CA ASN A 220 -5.32 14.75 -11.48
C ASN A 220 -4.55 15.16 -10.22
N GLN A 221 -4.86 14.52 -9.09
CA GLN A 221 -4.23 14.77 -7.80
C GLN A 221 -3.40 13.61 -7.29
N LEU A 222 -2.45 13.95 -6.40
CA LEU A 222 -1.66 12.99 -5.63
C LEU A 222 -2.00 13.11 -4.15
N PHE A 223 -2.33 11.99 -3.54
CA PHE A 223 -2.65 11.89 -2.12
C PHE A 223 -1.69 10.98 -1.37
N LEU A 224 -1.30 11.41 -0.17
CA LEU A 224 -0.69 10.54 0.82
C LEU A 224 -1.78 10.00 1.73
N VAL A 225 -1.61 8.79 2.23
CA VAL A 225 -2.55 8.15 3.15
C VAL A 225 -1.83 7.57 4.36
N SER A 226 -2.42 7.70 5.53
CA SER A 226 -2.01 7.03 6.77
C SER A 226 -3.20 6.99 7.74
N ASP A 227 -3.01 6.33 8.89
CA ASP A 227 -3.99 6.36 9.99
C ASP A 227 -4.01 7.71 10.75
N ASP A 228 -3.33 8.74 10.23
CA ASP A 228 -3.13 10.05 10.89
C ASP A 228 -2.53 9.95 12.31
N ASN A 229 -1.77 8.89 12.56
CA ASN A 229 -1.16 8.59 13.84
C ASN A 229 0.21 7.93 13.65
N ASP A 230 1.27 8.74 13.72
CA ASP A 230 2.64 8.22 13.66
C ASP A 230 3.02 7.61 15.01
N ILE A 231 3.19 6.31 15.06
CA ILE A 231 3.52 5.56 16.28
C ILE A 231 4.92 4.96 16.23
N SER A 232 5.52 4.76 17.41
CA SER A 232 6.81 4.07 17.51
C SER A 232 6.65 2.56 17.36
N THR A 233 7.74 1.89 17.02
CA THR A 233 7.78 0.41 17.02
C THR A 233 7.42 -0.15 18.39
N SER A 234 7.81 0.50 19.47
CA SER A 234 7.45 0.13 20.85
C SER A 234 5.93 0.22 21.07
N GLU A 235 5.32 1.36 20.69
CA GLU A 235 3.86 1.58 20.78
C GLU A 235 3.08 0.58 19.92
N LEU A 236 3.50 0.38 18.66
CA LEU A 236 2.86 -0.60 17.76
C LEU A 236 2.87 -2.01 18.37
N PHE A 237 4.03 -2.43 18.91
CA PHE A 237 4.13 -3.76 19.52
C PHE A 237 3.29 -3.87 20.78
N THR A 238 3.21 -2.81 21.60
CA THR A 238 2.30 -2.71 22.75
C THR A 238 0.85 -2.93 22.33
N ILE A 239 0.38 -2.17 21.32
CA ILE A 239 -0.97 -2.29 20.76
C ILE A 239 -1.25 -3.72 20.28
N MET A 240 -0.28 -4.33 19.59
CA MET A 240 -0.40 -5.71 19.09
C MET A 240 -0.55 -6.73 20.24
N VAL A 241 0.24 -6.62 21.30
CA VAL A 241 0.17 -7.54 22.45
C VAL A 241 -1.13 -7.36 23.21
N GLU A 242 -1.56 -6.12 23.45
CA GLU A 242 -2.85 -5.80 24.10
C GLU A 242 -4.04 -6.31 23.29
N ALA A 243 -3.97 -6.26 21.95
CA ALA A 243 -5.00 -6.82 21.09
C ALA A 243 -5.18 -8.35 21.27
N PHE A 244 -4.14 -9.08 21.71
CA PHE A 244 -4.25 -10.48 22.13
C PHE A 244 -4.68 -10.66 23.59
N GLY A 245 -5.11 -9.60 24.29
CA GLY A 245 -5.52 -9.65 25.70
C GLY A 245 -4.36 -9.86 26.68
N LYS A 246 -3.13 -9.55 26.29
CA LYS A 246 -1.91 -9.80 27.08
C LYS A 246 -1.27 -8.51 27.57
N LYS A 247 -0.52 -8.57 28.68
CA LYS A 247 0.31 -7.44 29.16
C LYS A 247 1.63 -7.42 28.40
N PRO A 248 2.04 -6.29 27.79
CA PRO A 248 3.30 -6.19 27.04
C PRO A 248 4.54 -6.42 27.92
N ARG A 249 5.48 -7.22 27.41
CA ARG A 249 6.76 -7.51 28.07
C ARG A 249 7.90 -6.86 27.30
N ILE A 250 7.98 -5.52 27.40
CA ILE A 250 8.96 -4.70 26.67
C ILE A 250 9.95 -4.13 27.67
N PHE A 251 11.25 -4.32 27.43
CA PHE A 251 12.30 -3.75 28.25
C PHE A 251 13.18 -2.76 27.47
N LYS A 252 13.84 -1.85 28.20
CA LYS A 252 14.63 -0.76 27.61
C LYS A 252 16.02 -1.26 27.22
N VAL A 253 16.38 -1.11 25.94
CA VAL A 253 17.74 -1.29 25.43
C VAL A 253 18.07 -0.09 24.54
N ARG A 254 19.27 0.46 24.65
CA ARG A 254 19.70 1.58 23.80
C ARG A 254 19.63 1.19 22.32
N PRO A 255 18.99 2.00 21.44
CA PRO A 255 18.84 1.64 20.01
C PRO A 255 20.18 1.39 19.30
N GLY A 256 21.26 2.11 19.69
CA GLY A 256 22.61 1.87 19.17
C GLY A 256 23.10 0.44 19.41
N LEU A 257 22.88 -0.10 20.61
CA LEU A 257 23.25 -1.49 20.93
C LEU A 257 22.46 -2.49 20.11
N LEU A 258 21.15 -2.24 19.91
CA LEU A 258 20.32 -3.07 19.03
C LEU A 258 20.84 -3.08 17.59
N LYS A 259 21.23 -1.92 17.05
CA LYS A 259 21.81 -1.80 15.70
C LYS A 259 23.13 -2.55 15.58
N ILE A 260 24.00 -2.50 16.59
CA ILE A 260 25.27 -3.22 16.62
C ILE A 260 25.03 -4.74 16.61
N VAL A 261 24.21 -5.26 17.53
CA VAL A 261 23.88 -6.68 17.61
C VAL A 261 23.25 -7.18 16.31
N ALA A 262 22.29 -6.42 15.75
CA ALA A 262 21.64 -6.76 14.50
C ALA A 262 22.61 -6.77 13.29
N SER A 263 23.60 -5.88 13.29
CA SER A 263 24.64 -5.85 12.26
C SER A 263 25.50 -7.10 12.31
N LEU A 264 25.89 -7.53 13.51
CA LEU A 264 26.70 -8.76 13.72
C LEU A 264 26.00 -10.03 13.22
N ILE A 265 24.67 -10.10 13.30
CA ILE A 265 23.86 -11.24 12.84
C ILE A 265 23.26 -11.04 11.42
N GLY A 266 23.77 -10.06 10.66
CA GLY A 266 23.34 -9.79 9.28
C GLY A 266 21.92 -9.25 9.12
N LYS A 267 21.31 -8.71 10.19
CA LYS A 267 19.92 -8.21 10.20
C LYS A 267 19.82 -6.68 10.31
N LYS A 268 20.86 -5.95 9.88
CA LYS A 268 20.93 -4.48 9.95
C LYS A 268 19.70 -3.80 9.31
N SER A 269 19.31 -4.21 8.11
CA SER A 269 18.17 -3.61 7.39
C SER A 269 16.83 -3.75 8.14
N ILE A 270 16.66 -4.82 8.93
CA ILE A 270 15.45 -5.00 9.75
C ILE A 270 15.46 -4.01 10.91
N THR A 271 16.60 -3.84 11.57
CA THR A 271 16.73 -2.94 12.72
C THR A 271 16.62 -1.47 12.30
N ASP A 272 17.18 -1.08 11.15
CA ASP A 272 17.01 0.26 10.61
C ASP A 272 15.53 0.57 10.38
N ARG A 273 14.79 -0.34 9.75
CA ARG A 273 13.33 -0.18 9.58
C ARG A 273 12.53 -0.12 10.89
N LEU A 274 13.02 -0.76 11.95
CA LEU A 274 12.37 -0.71 13.26
C LEU A 274 12.72 0.57 14.06
N CYS A 275 13.82 1.22 13.74
CA CYS A 275 14.32 2.37 14.50
C CYS A 275 14.19 3.70 13.76
N ASP A 276 14.06 3.71 12.42
CA ASP A 276 14.02 4.93 11.62
C ASP A 276 12.60 5.49 11.52
N ASP A 277 12.52 6.82 11.44
CA ASP A 277 11.27 7.53 11.22
C ASP A 277 10.76 7.37 9.77
N LEU A 278 9.46 7.34 9.62
CA LEU A 278 8.75 7.46 8.35
C LEU A 278 7.41 8.13 8.61
N ARG A 279 7.42 9.44 8.76
CA ARG A 279 6.25 10.25 9.10
C ARG A 279 5.54 10.71 7.83
N ILE A 280 4.21 10.84 7.90
CA ILE A 280 3.39 11.13 6.72
C ILE A 280 2.41 12.26 7.07
N ASP A 281 2.47 13.36 6.34
CA ASP A 281 1.49 14.44 6.44
C ASP A 281 0.35 14.19 5.44
N ILE A 282 -0.84 13.92 5.96
CA ILE A 282 -2.06 13.72 5.15
C ILE A 282 -3.00 14.93 5.15
N LYS A 283 -2.55 16.11 5.58
CA LYS A 283 -3.39 17.30 5.63
C LYS A 283 -3.98 17.67 4.26
N HIS A 284 -3.17 17.55 3.20
CA HIS A 284 -3.64 17.79 1.83
C HIS A 284 -4.81 16.84 1.48
N THR A 285 -4.68 15.55 1.77
CA THR A 285 -5.72 14.54 1.53
C THR A 285 -7.00 14.89 2.30
N LYS A 286 -6.87 15.18 3.60
CA LYS A 286 -8.00 15.56 4.46
C LYS A 286 -8.74 16.79 3.96
N ASN A 287 -8.00 17.85 3.63
CA ASN A 287 -8.57 19.13 3.23
C ASN A 287 -9.18 19.09 1.81
N SER A 288 -8.53 18.39 0.87
CA SER A 288 -9.01 18.32 -0.51
C SER A 288 -10.27 17.47 -0.65
N LEU A 289 -10.33 16.35 0.06
CA LEU A 289 -11.40 15.37 -0.08
C LEU A 289 -12.41 15.39 1.08
N ASN A 290 -12.24 16.26 2.07
CA ASN A 290 -12.99 16.20 3.34
C ASN A 290 -13.04 14.80 3.93
N TRP A 291 -11.90 14.07 3.82
CA TRP A 291 -11.74 12.68 4.22
C TRP A 291 -10.91 12.57 5.50
N ASN A 292 -11.30 11.65 6.37
CA ASN A 292 -10.53 11.27 7.56
C ASN A 292 -10.43 9.74 7.65
N PRO A 293 -9.39 9.19 8.29
CA PRO A 293 -9.32 7.77 8.60
C PRO A 293 -10.58 7.30 9.34
N VAL A 294 -11.14 6.17 8.89
CA VAL A 294 -12.40 5.62 9.42
C VAL A 294 -12.21 4.66 10.59
N VAL A 295 -10.97 4.17 10.78
CA VAL A 295 -10.59 3.35 11.94
C VAL A 295 -9.27 3.86 12.52
N SER A 296 -9.13 3.79 13.84
CA SER A 296 -7.87 4.06 14.52
C SER A 296 -6.86 2.92 14.33
N THR A 297 -5.57 3.20 14.52
CA THR A 297 -4.51 2.17 14.50
C THR A 297 -4.82 1.02 15.47
N ARG A 298 -5.36 1.31 16.65
CA ARG A 298 -5.71 0.29 17.66
C ARG A 298 -6.85 -0.63 17.18
N GLU A 299 -7.87 -0.07 16.58
CA GLU A 299 -8.98 -0.84 15.98
C GLU A 299 -8.50 -1.68 14.79
N GLY A 300 -7.77 -1.08 13.86
CA GLY A 300 -7.22 -1.80 12.71
C GLY A 300 -6.33 -2.98 13.10
N VAL A 301 -5.52 -2.85 14.16
CA VAL A 301 -4.72 -3.96 14.69
C VAL A 301 -5.60 -5.06 15.29
N LYS A 302 -6.65 -4.71 16.05
CA LYS A 302 -7.61 -5.69 16.59
C LYS A 302 -8.26 -6.52 15.49
N LEU A 303 -8.63 -5.92 14.37
CA LEU A 303 -9.21 -6.61 13.22
C LEU A 303 -8.28 -7.65 12.59
N CYS A 304 -6.96 -7.56 12.81
CA CYS A 304 -6.00 -8.55 12.32
C CYS A 304 -6.04 -9.87 13.10
N ILE A 305 -6.49 -9.87 14.37
CA ILE A 305 -6.32 -10.97 15.32
C ILE A 305 -7.09 -12.24 14.94
N PRO A 306 -8.39 -12.21 14.58
CA PRO A 306 -9.18 -13.42 14.34
C PRO A 306 -8.55 -14.34 13.28
N ARG A 307 -7.96 -13.79 12.22
CA ARG A 307 -7.32 -14.57 11.17
C ARG A 307 -5.96 -15.15 11.55
N ILE A 308 -5.35 -14.70 12.64
CA ILE A 308 -4.08 -15.25 13.15
C ILE A 308 -4.33 -16.41 14.08
N ILE A 309 -5.40 -16.34 14.88
CA ILE A 309 -5.80 -17.42 15.79
C ILE A 309 -6.29 -18.63 14.99
N ASN A 310 -7.05 -18.42 13.91
CA ASN A 310 -7.62 -19.49 13.07
C ASN A 310 -6.62 -20.14 12.10
N ARG A 311 -5.35 -19.70 12.07
CA ARG A 311 -4.27 -20.32 11.26
C ARG A 311 -3.34 -21.24 12.07
N LYS A 312 -3.74 -21.64 13.27
CA LYS A 312 -3.17 -22.75 14.03
C LYS A 312 -3.98 -24.00 13.72
#